data_45eb96b1fa566f41aef21cb58dd5cd98
#
_entry.id   45eb96b1fa566f41aef21cb58dd5cd98
#
_cell.length_a   1.000
_cell.length_b   1.000
_cell.length_c   1.000
_cell.angle_alpha   90.00
_cell.angle_beta   90.00
_cell.angle_gamma   90.00
#
_symmetry.space_group_name_H-M   'P 1'
#
loop_
_entity.id
_entity.type
_entity.pdbx_description
1 polymer ?
#
loop_
_entity_poly.entity_id
_entity_poly.type
_entity_poly.pdbx_seq_one_letter_code
_entity_poly.pdbx_strand_id
1 'polypeptide(L)'
;MKTKHLLSLLLFAVCATVFALPDQEAPIYLFYPNGPKVTALTEAPKANPVEKVTVTAPKEGAVMRLLHTIQKKYVNMPHDERIAYFADAKKREEMKSQGYHPKTVELKWTSVAENVTSYNVVISEKKDFVPAISVAVTEPKLELNNLKIAMTYYWKVTAVTANGSFDSPVATFSTEKFAPRLLRINGVPNVRDLGGRVGLDGRRVRQGIVYRTAGLNNNAHRLFLSKLEAIGEHPEIAGDEALLKDRIEKAKAELAHVQPVEYVRYSISPEWTTFCPEGKIKTAQAAEFLKLTDIPDTFLGANKTVRTVDDNGELSIENPSAGKPALFMQVFESPRDGYMQIGCAADWNWCMAVNNVKVIDYMRQGNGQSKARVRNNTIDIPVKQGKNIIAVVAFSDAKKCGLACGKPRKALSRAEILKQQIAFDSDNLKNLYKYEKGFEPGKNRLDDEMKEYMTKTLGIKSDIDLRSSTECFGMKGSPMGDAATWFHISSSAYGGMGSSSGKAAFKEVFKVFLDEKNYPIDFHCIAGQDRTGAVAFIINALLGVPLEDLYLDWEVTGFWNRDVNFNHEKRFNHLVKVFDALPGANMTEKVENYVLGLGFTKDDIAKLRAIMLE
;
A
#
# COMPACT_ATOMS: atom_id res chain seq x y z
N MET A 1 81.38 -11.07 -5.38
CA MET A 1 80.57 -10.65 -4.23
C MET A 1 79.12 -10.69 -4.67
N LYS A 2 78.35 -11.66 -4.15
CA LYS A 2 76.95 -11.91 -4.52
C LYS A 2 76.05 -11.26 -3.45
N THR A 3 75.25 -10.29 -3.82
CA THR A 3 74.24 -9.71 -2.92
C THR A 3 72.87 -10.32 -3.30
N LYS A 4 72.30 -11.08 -2.38
CA LYS A 4 70.96 -11.70 -2.47
C LYS A 4 69.94 -10.61 -2.09
N HIS A 5 68.99 -10.33 -2.99
CA HIS A 5 67.78 -9.60 -2.62
C HIS A 5 66.79 -10.55 -2.00
N LEU A 6 66.44 -10.31 -0.75
CA LEU A 6 65.32 -10.96 -0.05
C LEU A 6 64.05 -10.18 -0.36
N LEU A 7 63.15 -10.81 -1.09
CA LEU A 7 61.78 -10.28 -1.33
C LEU A 7 60.91 -10.74 -0.15
N SER A 8 60.61 -9.83 0.77
CA SER A 8 59.66 -10.11 1.83
C SER A 8 58.24 -9.87 1.29
N LEU A 9 57.50 -10.96 1.08
CA LEU A 9 56.04 -10.93 0.89
C LEU A 9 55.41 -10.53 2.24
N LEU A 10 54.91 -9.29 2.33
CA LEU A 10 53.94 -8.94 3.37
C LEU A 10 52.57 -9.46 2.91
N LEU A 11 52.13 -10.56 3.49
CA LEU A 11 50.72 -10.97 3.49
C LEU A 11 49.97 -9.99 4.40
N PHE A 12 49.23 -9.07 3.80
CA PHE A 12 48.19 -8.35 4.52
C PHE A 12 47.04 -9.34 4.72
N ALA A 13 46.95 -10.00 5.85
CA ALA A 13 45.76 -10.62 6.33
C ALA A 13 44.78 -9.50 6.69
N VAL A 14 43.89 -9.16 5.75
CA VAL A 14 42.68 -8.40 6.06
C VAL A 14 41.81 -9.32 6.90
N CYS A 15 41.90 -9.14 8.22
CA CYS A 15 40.96 -9.74 9.15
C CYS A 15 39.62 -9.02 8.90
N ALA A 16 38.82 -9.52 7.99
CA ALA A 16 37.42 -9.16 7.90
C ALA A 16 36.77 -9.68 9.18
N THR A 17 36.68 -8.83 10.20
CA THR A 17 35.73 -9.05 11.29
C THR A 17 34.35 -8.99 10.67
N VAL A 18 33.84 -10.16 10.31
CA VAL A 18 32.42 -10.36 9.99
C VAL A 18 31.69 -10.09 11.29
N PHE A 19 31.21 -8.88 11.49
CA PHE A 19 30.20 -8.61 12.50
C PHE A 19 28.94 -9.33 12.04
N ALA A 20 28.72 -10.52 12.56
CA ALA A 20 27.45 -11.22 12.39
C ALA A 20 26.37 -10.30 13.00
N LEU A 21 25.36 -9.94 12.19
CA LEU A 21 24.10 -9.47 12.75
C LEU A 21 23.68 -10.49 13.80
N PRO A 22 23.19 -10.08 14.98
CA PRO A 22 22.76 -11.03 15.98
C PRO A 22 21.78 -11.99 15.31
N ASP A 23 22.17 -13.26 15.22
CA ASP A 23 21.24 -14.34 14.91
C ASP A 23 20.09 -14.15 15.88
N GLN A 24 18.85 -14.15 15.37
CA GLN A 24 17.71 -14.16 16.27
C GLN A 24 17.88 -15.38 17.17
N GLU A 25 18.20 -15.12 18.43
CA GLU A 25 18.72 -16.15 19.33
C GLU A 25 17.72 -17.27 19.60
N ALA A 26 16.42 -17.02 19.37
CA ALA A 26 15.37 -18.00 19.55
C ALA A 26 14.16 -17.70 18.66
N PRO A 27 13.35 -18.69 18.23
CA PRO A 27 12.19 -18.47 17.35
C PRO A 27 10.97 -17.84 18.06
N ILE A 28 11.19 -16.81 18.88
CA ILE A 28 10.15 -16.09 19.63
C ILE A 28 9.14 -15.44 18.66
N TYR A 29 9.58 -15.05 17.45
CA TYR A 29 8.75 -14.46 16.41
C TYR A 29 7.54 -15.31 15.98
N LEU A 30 7.46 -16.58 16.40
CA LEU A 30 6.34 -17.47 16.12
C LEU A 30 5.06 -17.11 16.89
N PHE A 31 5.13 -16.22 17.90
CA PHE A 31 4.03 -15.93 18.80
C PHE A 31 3.79 -14.43 18.91
N TYR A 32 2.52 -14.04 19.02
CA TYR A 32 2.14 -12.67 19.36
C TYR A 32 2.29 -12.39 20.87
N PRO A 33 2.41 -11.13 21.28
CA PRO A 33 2.58 -10.76 22.68
C PRO A 33 1.53 -11.35 23.63
N ASN A 34 0.26 -11.40 23.24
CA ASN A 34 -0.85 -12.03 23.99
C ASN A 34 -1.03 -13.52 23.67
N GLY A 35 -0.11 -14.11 22.95
CA GLY A 35 -0.05 -15.56 22.75
C GLY A 35 0.36 -16.31 24.03
N PRO A 36 0.60 -17.61 23.93
CA PRO A 36 1.10 -18.38 25.05
C PRO A 36 2.43 -17.81 25.55
N LYS A 37 2.65 -17.90 26.86
CA LYS A 37 3.88 -17.40 27.49
C LYS A 37 5.10 -18.14 26.94
N VAL A 38 6.02 -17.38 26.34
CA VAL A 38 7.24 -17.89 25.72
C VAL A 38 8.43 -17.59 26.63
N THR A 39 9.28 -18.59 26.84
CA THR A 39 10.55 -18.46 27.56
C THR A 39 11.69 -18.82 26.61
N ALA A 40 12.63 -17.90 26.42
CA ALA A 40 13.86 -18.18 25.68
C ALA A 40 14.78 -19.09 26.52
N LEU A 41 15.35 -20.10 25.87
CA LEU A 41 16.32 -21.03 26.49
C LEU A 41 17.69 -20.80 25.87
N THR A 42 18.67 -20.56 26.71
CA THR A 42 20.09 -20.41 26.34
C THR A 42 20.87 -21.71 26.46
N GLU A 43 20.26 -22.72 27.09
CA GLU A 43 20.83 -24.04 27.25
C GLU A 43 19.85 -25.12 26.75
N ALA A 44 20.38 -26.23 26.30
CA ALA A 44 19.56 -27.37 25.88
C ALA A 44 18.69 -27.88 27.05
N PRO A 45 17.40 -28.16 26.82
CA PRO A 45 16.53 -28.67 27.86
C PRO A 45 17.00 -30.07 28.27
N LYS A 46 17.03 -30.32 29.58
CA LYS A 46 17.38 -31.67 30.12
C LYS A 46 16.41 -32.69 29.56
N ALA A 47 16.94 -33.82 29.13
CA ALA A 47 16.13 -34.94 28.66
C ALA A 47 15.50 -35.67 29.85
N ASN A 48 14.23 -36.05 29.74
CA ASN A 48 13.58 -36.95 30.65
C ASN A 48 13.57 -38.37 30.02
N PRO A 49 14.09 -39.37 30.67
CA PRO A 49 14.20 -40.71 30.06
C PRO A 49 12.87 -41.46 29.91
N VAL A 50 11.79 -40.95 30.51
CA VAL A 50 10.47 -41.61 30.47
C VAL A 50 9.56 -40.95 29.43
N GLU A 51 9.34 -41.63 28.32
CA GLU A 51 8.48 -41.18 27.24
C GLU A 51 7.04 -41.64 27.45
N LYS A 52 6.11 -40.70 27.65
CA LYS A 52 4.66 -40.93 27.72
C LYS A 52 3.86 -39.97 26.83
N VAL A 53 4.54 -39.17 26.01
CA VAL A 53 3.92 -38.25 25.07
C VAL A 53 4.22 -38.69 23.64
N THR A 54 3.18 -38.78 22.82
CA THR A 54 3.31 -39.14 21.40
C THR A 54 2.93 -37.95 20.53
N VAL A 55 3.84 -37.48 19.68
CA VAL A 55 3.60 -36.49 18.68
C VAL A 55 2.68 -37.04 17.59
N THR A 56 1.61 -36.34 17.25
CA THR A 56 0.62 -36.79 16.27
C THR A 56 0.58 -35.91 15.01
N ALA A 57 0.92 -34.61 15.11
CA ALA A 57 1.06 -33.71 13.99
C ALA A 57 2.02 -32.53 14.31
N PRO A 58 2.83 -32.08 13.35
CA PRO A 58 3.03 -32.68 12.03
C PRO A 58 3.64 -34.11 12.12
N LYS A 59 3.45 -34.90 11.07
CA LYS A 59 4.19 -36.19 10.97
C LYS A 59 5.70 -35.92 10.88
N GLU A 60 6.50 -36.79 11.42
CA GLU A 60 7.97 -36.68 11.39
C GLU A 60 8.49 -36.39 9.97
N GLY A 61 9.33 -35.36 9.85
CA GLY A 61 9.90 -34.91 8.59
C GLY A 61 8.92 -34.28 7.59
N ALA A 62 7.67 -33.98 7.99
CA ALA A 62 6.69 -33.39 7.11
C ALA A 62 7.14 -32.00 6.61
N VAL A 63 6.82 -31.69 5.36
CA VAL A 63 7.03 -30.36 4.79
C VAL A 63 5.72 -29.55 4.90
N MET A 64 5.73 -28.53 5.75
CA MET A 64 4.56 -27.72 6.05
C MET A 64 4.37 -26.62 5.01
N ARG A 65 3.12 -26.44 4.56
CA ARG A 65 2.74 -25.37 3.65
C ARG A 65 2.44 -24.11 4.43
N LEU A 66 3.05 -22.99 4.02
CA LEU A 66 2.82 -21.67 4.59
C LEU A 66 1.89 -20.79 3.73
N LEU A 67 1.69 -21.18 2.47
CA LEU A 67 0.75 -20.54 1.56
C LEU A 67 -0.56 -21.32 1.46
N HIS A 68 -1.67 -20.61 1.32
CA HIS A 68 -2.95 -21.22 0.98
C HIS A 68 -2.92 -21.81 -0.44
N THR A 69 -3.83 -22.74 -0.72
CA THR A 69 -3.80 -23.51 -1.97
C THR A 69 -3.78 -22.62 -3.22
N ILE A 70 -4.61 -21.57 -3.26
CA ILE A 70 -4.67 -20.67 -4.42
C ILE A 70 -3.42 -19.78 -4.48
N GLN A 71 -2.93 -19.28 -3.35
CA GLN A 71 -1.68 -18.53 -3.28
C GLN A 71 -0.52 -19.37 -3.83
N LYS A 72 -0.42 -20.64 -3.39
CA LYS A 72 0.61 -21.57 -3.87
C LYS A 72 0.48 -21.85 -5.36
N LYS A 73 -0.74 -22.05 -5.86
CA LYS A 73 -0.98 -22.19 -7.30
C LYS A 73 -0.47 -20.94 -8.05
N TYR A 74 -0.80 -19.76 -7.56
CA TYR A 74 -0.41 -18.48 -8.18
C TYR A 74 1.11 -18.31 -8.24
N VAL A 75 1.84 -18.52 -7.14
CA VAL A 75 3.31 -18.33 -7.12
C VAL A 75 4.07 -19.32 -8.00
N ASN A 76 3.45 -20.44 -8.34
CA ASN A 76 4.02 -21.44 -9.26
C ASN A 76 3.65 -21.22 -10.73
N MET A 77 2.81 -20.22 -11.05
CA MET A 77 2.49 -19.89 -12.44
C MET A 77 3.65 -19.17 -13.11
N PRO A 78 3.88 -19.35 -14.41
CA PRO A 78 4.72 -18.47 -15.21
C PRO A 78 4.23 -17.03 -15.12
N HIS A 79 5.14 -16.08 -15.32
CA HIS A 79 4.84 -14.64 -15.22
C HIS A 79 3.64 -14.20 -16.08
N ASP A 80 3.59 -14.65 -17.33
CA ASP A 80 2.49 -14.29 -18.27
C ASP A 80 1.13 -14.78 -17.75
N GLU A 81 1.06 -15.97 -17.14
CA GLU A 81 -0.15 -16.50 -16.55
C GLU A 81 -0.55 -15.71 -15.29
N ARG A 82 0.42 -15.27 -14.49
CA ARG A 82 0.18 -14.44 -13.31
C ARG A 82 -0.41 -13.08 -13.67
N ILE A 83 0.08 -12.45 -14.75
CA ILE A 83 -0.50 -11.19 -15.28
C ILE A 83 -1.97 -11.39 -15.62
N ALA A 84 -2.29 -12.46 -16.35
CA ALA A 84 -3.65 -12.75 -16.77
C ALA A 84 -4.58 -13.12 -15.60
N TYR A 85 -4.04 -13.66 -14.50
CA TYR A 85 -4.81 -14.14 -13.37
C TYR A 85 -5.66 -13.03 -12.72
N PHE A 86 -5.05 -11.89 -12.41
CA PHE A 86 -5.75 -10.78 -11.78
C PHE A 86 -6.58 -9.92 -12.75
N ALA A 87 -6.48 -10.15 -14.05
CA ALA A 87 -7.42 -9.57 -15.01
C ALA A 87 -8.83 -10.20 -14.91
N ASP A 88 -8.91 -11.46 -14.47
CA ASP A 88 -10.15 -12.21 -14.30
C ASP A 88 -10.80 -11.90 -12.94
N ALA A 89 -12.03 -11.34 -12.96
CA ALA A 89 -12.78 -10.99 -11.76
C ALA A 89 -13.12 -12.21 -10.88
N LYS A 90 -13.43 -13.37 -11.49
CA LYS A 90 -13.76 -14.59 -10.76
C LYS A 90 -12.54 -15.13 -10.00
N LYS A 91 -11.37 -15.11 -10.63
CA LYS A 91 -10.11 -15.51 -9.99
C LYS A 91 -9.71 -14.58 -8.84
N ARG A 92 -9.98 -13.25 -8.97
CA ARG A 92 -9.79 -12.32 -7.86
C ARG A 92 -10.67 -12.65 -6.66
N GLU A 93 -11.96 -12.95 -6.87
CA GLU A 93 -12.85 -13.36 -5.78
C GLU A 93 -12.43 -14.71 -5.16
N GLU A 94 -11.95 -15.65 -5.96
CA GLU A 94 -11.42 -16.92 -5.49
C GLU A 94 -10.18 -16.71 -4.60
N MET A 95 -9.24 -15.85 -5.00
CA MET A 95 -8.09 -15.46 -4.17
C MET A 95 -8.53 -14.79 -2.86
N LYS A 96 -9.58 -13.97 -2.93
CA LYS A 96 -10.15 -13.27 -1.78
C LYS A 96 -10.71 -14.23 -0.73
N SER A 97 -11.31 -15.32 -1.13
CA SER A 97 -11.92 -16.29 -0.20
C SER A 97 -10.90 -16.96 0.74
N GLN A 98 -9.62 -17.01 0.36
CA GLN A 98 -8.55 -17.62 1.16
C GLN A 98 -7.87 -16.68 2.15
N GLY A 99 -8.12 -15.37 2.05
CA GLY A 99 -7.36 -14.39 2.83
C GLY A 99 -5.94 -14.17 2.31
N TYR A 100 -5.19 -13.28 2.96
CA TYR A 100 -3.83 -12.88 2.56
C TYR A 100 -2.76 -13.19 3.60
N HIS A 101 -3.16 -13.69 4.76
CA HIS A 101 -2.23 -14.10 5.81
C HIS A 101 -1.60 -15.46 5.50
N PRO A 102 -0.42 -15.76 6.04
CA PRO A 102 0.15 -17.10 5.95
C PRO A 102 -0.71 -18.11 6.70
N LYS A 103 -0.57 -19.37 6.31
CA LYS A 103 -1.16 -20.48 7.08
C LYS A 103 -0.43 -20.67 8.39
N THR A 104 -1.17 -20.94 9.44
CA THR A 104 -0.64 -21.44 10.70
C THR A 104 -0.22 -22.90 10.58
N VAL A 105 0.77 -23.31 11.37
CA VAL A 105 1.17 -24.70 11.54
C VAL A 105 0.75 -25.14 12.94
N GLU A 106 -0.06 -26.20 13.02
CA GLU A 106 -0.55 -26.72 14.28
C GLU A 106 0.29 -27.93 14.70
N LEU A 107 0.89 -27.84 15.89
CA LEU A 107 1.53 -28.96 16.58
C LEU A 107 0.47 -29.69 17.42
N LYS A 108 0.43 -31.01 17.35
CA LYS A 108 -0.48 -31.86 18.14
C LYS A 108 0.23 -33.06 18.72
N TRP A 109 -0.22 -33.48 19.89
CA TRP A 109 0.28 -34.67 20.58
C TRP A 109 -0.81 -35.34 21.40
N THR A 110 -0.53 -36.51 21.89
CA THR A 110 -1.33 -37.22 22.90
C THR A 110 -0.43 -37.60 24.07
N SER A 111 -1.00 -37.79 25.24
CA SER A 111 -0.26 -38.28 26.40
C SER A 111 -1.02 -39.45 27.07
N VAL A 112 -0.30 -40.45 27.49
CA VAL A 112 -0.80 -41.55 28.34
C VAL A 112 -0.46 -41.32 29.81
N ALA A 113 0.16 -40.20 30.16
CA ALA A 113 0.37 -39.79 31.54
C ALA A 113 -0.96 -39.37 32.17
N GLU A 114 -1.20 -39.81 33.40
CA GLU A 114 -2.41 -39.45 34.15
C GLU A 114 -2.25 -38.08 34.83
N ASN A 115 -3.36 -37.39 34.99
CA ASN A 115 -3.43 -36.09 35.70
C ASN A 115 -2.44 -35.04 35.17
N VAL A 116 -2.34 -34.88 33.83
CA VAL A 116 -1.53 -33.85 33.22
C VAL A 116 -2.12 -32.49 33.53
N THR A 117 -1.33 -31.57 34.06
CA THR A 117 -1.73 -30.20 34.42
C THR A 117 -1.36 -29.20 33.35
N SER A 118 -0.25 -29.46 32.62
CA SER A 118 0.21 -28.62 31.52
C SER A 118 1.19 -29.38 30.63
N TYR A 119 1.51 -28.79 29.48
CA TYR A 119 2.53 -29.25 28.58
C TYR A 119 3.56 -28.14 28.34
N ASN A 120 4.84 -28.47 28.38
CA ASN A 120 5.91 -27.58 27.94
C ASN A 120 6.36 -28.02 26.54
N VAL A 121 6.17 -27.17 25.55
CA VAL A 121 6.60 -27.39 24.15
C VAL A 121 7.90 -26.64 23.94
N VAL A 122 8.96 -27.34 23.62
CA VAL A 122 10.25 -26.74 23.27
C VAL A 122 10.45 -26.79 21.78
N ILE A 123 10.83 -25.64 21.19
CA ILE A 123 10.97 -25.47 19.73
C ILE A 123 12.30 -24.77 19.44
N SER A 124 13.02 -25.25 18.42
CA SER A 124 14.29 -24.68 17.95
C SER A 124 14.42 -24.78 16.43
N GLU A 125 15.20 -23.89 15.84
CA GLU A 125 15.71 -24.02 14.48
C GLU A 125 17.00 -24.86 14.41
N LYS A 126 17.56 -25.23 15.57
CA LYS A 126 18.79 -26.05 15.70
C LYS A 126 18.51 -27.38 16.38
N LYS A 127 19.18 -28.40 15.91
CA LYS A 127 19.04 -29.76 16.41
C LYS A 127 19.48 -29.94 17.88
N ASP A 128 20.41 -29.13 18.31
CA ASP A 128 20.93 -29.13 19.69
C ASP A 128 20.05 -28.30 20.66
N PHE A 129 18.97 -27.68 20.15
CA PHE A 129 18.09 -26.79 20.91
C PHE A 129 18.80 -25.57 21.54
N VAL A 130 19.87 -25.09 20.94
CA VAL A 130 20.60 -23.90 21.42
C VAL A 130 20.80 -22.90 20.26
N PRO A 131 20.00 -21.82 20.24
CA PRO A 131 18.93 -21.44 21.17
C PRO A 131 17.60 -22.16 20.91
N ALA A 132 16.71 -22.14 21.89
CA ALA A 132 15.37 -22.66 21.78
C ALA A 132 14.34 -21.77 22.50
N ILE A 133 13.07 -22.06 22.34
CA ILE A 133 11.99 -21.51 23.15
C ILE A 133 11.23 -22.62 23.86
N SER A 134 10.68 -22.31 25.05
CA SER A 134 9.74 -23.15 25.78
C SER A 134 8.41 -22.43 25.90
N VAL A 135 7.34 -23.12 25.59
CA VAL A 135 5.96 -22.62 25.62
C VAL A 135 5.11 -23.53 26.48
N ALA A 136 4.50 -22.98 27.53
CA ALA A 136 3.58 -23.71 28.40
C ALA A 136 2.14 -23.59 27.86
N VAL A 137 1.46 -24.73 27.69
CA VAL A 137 0.06 -24.81 27.26
C VAL A 137 -0.69 -25.85 28.10
N THR A 138 -2.01 -25.71 28.19
CA THR A 138 -2.87 -26.66 28.92
C THR A 138 -3.53 -27.68 28.00
N GLU A 139 -3.67 -27.33 26.71
CA GLU A 139 -4.23 -28.24 25.69
C GLU A 139 -3.13 -28.98 24.93
N PRO A 140 -3.40 -30.19 24.43
CA PRO A 140 -2.40 -30.98 23.69
C PRO A 140 -2.24 -30.51 22.23
N LYS A 141 -2.16 -29.18 22.02
CA LYS A 141 -1.94 -28.53 20.73
C LYS A 141 -1.27 -27.17 20.90
N LEU A 142 -0.59 -26.71 19.87
CA LEU A 142 0.04 -25.39 19.79
C LEU A 142 0.05 -24.89 18.35
N GLU A 143 -0.38 -23.66 18.12
CA GLU A 143 -0.35 -23.02 16.81
C GLU A 143 0.90 -22.13 16.64
N LEU A 144 1.60 -22.30 15.52
CA LEU A 144 2.76 -21.50 15.13
C LEU A 144 2.40 -20.60 13.96
N ASN A 145 2.81 -19.34 14.05
CA ASN A 145 2.62 -18.32 13.03
C ASN A 145 3.97 -17.84 12.48
N ASN A 146 3.95 -17.12 11.37
CA ASN A 146 5.10 -16.39 10.82
C ASN A 146 6.40 -17.22 10.67
N LEU A 147 6.30 -18.51 10.41
CA LEU A 147 7.47 -19.38 10.25
C LEU A 147 8.36 -18.90 9.10
N LYS A 148 9.67 -19.12 9.23
CA LYS A 148 10.62 -18.96 8.12
C LYS A 148 10.36 -20.03 7.06
N ILE A 149 10.58 -19.70 5.80
CA ILE A 149 10.52 -20.65 4.67
C ILE A 149 11.84 -21.41 4.56
N ALA A 150 11.81 -22.59 3.97
CA ALA A 150 12.97 -23.46 3.81
C ALA A 150 13.75 -23.72 5.12
N MET A 151 13.04 -23.77 6.25
CA MET A 151 13.59 -23.96 7.59
C MET A 151 13.15 -25.30 8.15
N THR A 152 14.04 -25.99 8.87
CA THR A 152 13.72 -27.16 9.67
C THR A 152 13.57 -26.74 11.13
N TYR A 153 12.46 -27.17 11.74
CA TYR A 153 12.18 -26.96 13.15
C TYR A 153 12.26 -28.27 13.90
N TYR A 154 12.93 -28.22 15.04
CA TYR A 154 13.06 -29.31 16.01
C TYR A 154 12.18 -29.00 17.19
N TRP A 155 11.40 -29.96 17.66
CA TRP A 155 10.51 -29.74 18.79
C TRP A 155 10.26 -30.99 19.60
N LYS A 156 9.95 -30.80 20.87
CA LYS A 156 9.53 -31.85 21.79
C LYS A 156 8.51 -31.31 22.77
N VAL A 157 7.78 -32.21 23.39
CA VAL A 157 6.76 -31.90 24.39
C VAL A 157 7.06 -32.64 25.67
N THR A 158 6.93 -31.91 26.79
CA THR A 158 7.01 -32.48 28.14
C THR A 158 5.64 -32.34 28.79
N ALA A 159 4.97 -33.45 29.12
CA ALA A 159 3.76 -33.45 29.95
C ALA A 159 4.15 -33.28 31.41
N VAL A 160 3.53 -32.34 32.10
CA VAL A 160 3.76 -32.02 33.52
C VAL A 160 2.61 -32.55 34.36
N THR A 161 2.91 -33.35 35.39
CA THR A 161 1.94 -33.88 36.34
C THR A 161 2.41 -33.61 37.77
N ALA A 162 1.56 -33.82 38.75
CA ALA A 162 1.92 -33.69 40.17
C ALA A 162 3.02 -34.69 40.58
N ASN A 163 3.14 -35.82 39.84
CA ASN A 163 4.06 -36.94 40.18
C ASN A 163 5.33 -36.97 39.31
N GLY A 164 5.57 -35.90 38.53
CA GLY A 164 6.73 -35.80 37.65
C GLY A 164 6.39 -35.30 36.23
N SER A 165 7.37 -35.36 35.37
CA SER A 165 7.22 -34.93 33.97
C SER A 165 7.64 -36.07 33.01
N PHE A 166 7.06 -36.05 31.81
CA PHE A 166 7.25 -37.10 30.79
C PHE A 166 7.45 -36.47 29.42
N ASP A 167 8.51 -36.87 28.72
CA ASP A 167 8.86 -36.31 27.43
C ASP A 167 8.23 -37.08 26.25
N SER A 168 8.16 -36.42 25.11
CA SER A 168 8.06 -37.04 23.80
C SER A 168 9.46 -37.25 23.22
N PRO A 169 9.62 -38.15 22.23
CA PRO A 169 10.76 -38.09 21.33
C PRO A 169 10.85 -36.68 20.69
N VAL A 170 12.07 -36.32 20.25
CA VAL A 170 12.25 -35.12 19.41
C VAL A 170 11.62 -35.40 18.06
N ALA A 171 10.76 -34.51 17.63
CA ALA A 171 10.14 -34.53 16.32
C ALA A 171 10.63 -33.37 15.45
N THR A 172 10.51 -33.52 14.14
CA THR A 172 10.92 -32.52 13.16
C THR A 172 9.81 -32.23 12.15
N PHE A 173 9.80 -31.03 11.66
CA PHE A 173 9.12 -30.65 10.42
C PHE A 173 9.93 -29.59 9.70
N SER A 174 9.75 -29.51 8.39
CA SER A 174 10.34 -28.44 7.58
C SER A 174 9.23 -27.58 6.98
N THR A 175 9.58 -26.39 6.53
CA THR A 175 8.68 -25.51 5.81
C THR A 175 9.03 -25.50 4.32
N GLU A 176 8.03 -25.21 3.48
CA GLU A 176 8.22 -25.15 2.04
C GLU A 176 9.27 -24.09 1.65
N LYS A 177 9.93 -24.31 0.49
CA LYS A 177 11.07 -23.49 0.04
C LYS A 177 10.68 -22.29 -0.83
N PHE A 178 9.40 -21.99 -0.94
CA PHE A 178 8.91 -20.92 -1.83
C PHE A 178 8.87 -19.57 -1.14
N ALA A 179 9.46 -18.54 -1.77
CA ALA A 179 9.19 -17.14 -1.47
C ALA A 179 7.85 -16.71 -2.12
N PRO A 180 7.15 -15.72 -1.57
CA PRO A 180 7.57 -14.88 -0.44
C PRO A 180 7.24 -15.49 0.92
N ARG A 181 8.00 -15.16 1.94
CA ARG A 181 7.59 -15.35 3.34
C ARG A 181 6.59 -14.28 3.72
N LEU A 182 5.32 -14.66 3.76
CA LEU A 182 4.25 -13.79 4.27
C LEU A 182 4.28 -13.77 5.79
N LEU A 183 3.93 -12.62 6.38
CA LEU A 183 3.75 -12.49 7.82
C LEU A 183 2.36 -11.97 8.13
N ARG A 184 1.86 -12.32 9.30
CA ARG A 184 0.66 -11.76 9.88
C ARG A 184 1.05 -10.74 10.95
N ILE A 185 0.69 -9.49 10.72
CA ILE A 185 0.72 -8.40 11.70
C ILE A 185 -0.67 -7.78 11.67
N ASN A 186 -1.38 -7.85 12.80
CA ASN A 186 -2.75 -7.36 12.87
C ASN A 186 -2.78 -5.85 12.61
N GLY A 187 -3.75 -5.40 11.83
CA GLY A 187 -3.87 -4.00 11.44
C GLY A 187 -2.98 -3.57 10.26
N VAL A 188 -1.90 -4.27 9.97
CA VAL A 188 -0.98 -3.93 8.87
C VAL A 188 -1.13 -4.92 7.73
N PRO A 189 -1.59 -4.50 6.56
CA PRO A 189 -1.68 -5.38 5.41
C PRO A 189 -0.36 -5.44 4.62
N ASN A 190 -0.30 -6.41 3.69
CA ASN A 190 0.78 -6.56 2.72
C ASN A 190 2.16 -6.79 3.34
N VAL A 191 2.20 -7.46 4.50
CA VAL A 191 3.43 -7.73 5.26
C VAL A 191 4.15 -8.94 4.71
N ARG A 192 5.42 -8.79 4.39
CA ARG A 192 6.29 -9.89 4.04
C ARG A 192 7.77 -9.60 4.28
N ASP A 193 8.52 -10.66 4.46
CA ASP A 193 9.97 -10.66 4.54
C ASP A 193 10.58 -10.59 3.12
N LEU A 194 11.62 -9.82 2.95
CA LEU A 194 12.36 -9.78 1.70
C LEU A 194 13.21 -11.04 1.51
N GLY A 195 13.55 -11.71 2.61
CA GLY A 195 14.38 -12.90 2.67
C GLY A 195 13.76 -14.17 2.13
N GLY A 196 14.58 -15.20 2.08
CA GLY A 196 14.22 -16.56 1.65
C GLY A 196 14.39 -16.83 0.15
N ARG A 197 14.59 -15.81 -0.69
CA ARG A 197 14.87 -15.96 -2.12
C ARG A 197 16.31 -16.40 -2.35
N VAL A 198 16.52 -17.11 -3.45
CA VAL A 198 17.85 -17.46 -3.89
C VAL A 198 18.40 -16.31 -4.73
N GLY A 199 19.59 -15.84 -4.37
CA GLY A 199 20.31 -14.79 -5.05
C GLY A 199 21.64 -15.25 -5.64
N LEU A 200 22.65 -14.39 -5.59
CA LEU A 200 23.98 -14.63 -6.13
C LEU A 200 24.62 -15.90 -5.56
N ASP A 201 25.26 -16.66 -6.44
CA ASP A 201 26.03 -17.87 -6.11
C ASP A 201 25.20 -18.95 -5.38
N GLY A 202 23.87 -18.93 -5.56
CA GLY A 202 22.95 -19.84 -4.89
C GLY A 202 22.72 -19.54 -3.41
N ARG A 203 23.30 -18.45 -2.88
CA ARG A 203 23.08 -17.99 -1.51
C ARG A 203 21.65 -17.49 -1.32
N ARG A 204 21.13 -17.63 -0.12
CA ARG A 204 19.80 -17.09 0.19
C ARG A 204 19.86 -15.68 0.70
N VAL A 205 18.84 -14.90 0.36
CA VAL A 205 18.56 -13.65 1.05
C VAL A 205 18.14 -13.98 2.48
N ARG A 206 18.85 -13.46 3.47
CA ARG A 206 18.64 -13.73 4.89
C ARG A 206 17.24 -13.32 5.33
N GLN A 207 16.58 -14.21 6.05
CA GLN A 207 15.23 -13.98 6.56
C GLN A 207 15.25 -13.29 7.93
N GLY A 208 14.21 -12.49 8.20
CA GLY A 208 14.03 -11.85 9.51
C GLY A 208 14.78 -10.54 9.69
N ILE A 209 15.41 -10.01 8.65
CA ILE A 209 16.20 -8.78 8.75
C ILE A 209 15.66 -7.61 7.91
N VAL A 210 14.84 -7.88 6.91
CA VAL A 210 14.20 -6.83 6.10
C VAL A 210 12.77 -7.19 5.82
N TYR A 211 11.86 -6.35 6.29
CA TYR A 211 10.43 -6.48 6.10
C TYR A 211 9.91 -5.36 5.20
N ARG A 212 8.85 -5.65 4.47
CA ARG A 212 8.11 -4.65 3.71
C ARG A 212 6.62 -4.74 4.04
N THR A 213 5.99 -3.58 4.20
CA THR A 213 4.61 -3.48 4.67
C THR A 213 3.81 -2.43 3.88
N ALA A 214 2.51 -2.37 4.10
CA ALA A 214 1.73 -1.16 3.87
C ALA A 214 1.95 -0.17 5.02
N GLY A 215 1.49 1.07 4.86
CA GLY A 215 1.65 2.10 5.89
C GLY A 215 1.15 1.65 7.26
N LEU A 216 1.92 1.92 8.29
CA LEU A 216 1.67 1.52 9.68
C LEU A 216 0.59 2.36 10.35
N ASN A 217 0.19 3.46 9.73
CA ASN A 217 -0.90 4.34 10.16
C ASN A 217 -1.78 4.74 8.98
N ASN A 218 -2.89 5.37 9.25
CA ASN A 218 -3.73 5.95 8.21
C ASN A 218 -3.00 7.13 7.56
N ASN A 219 -2.91 7.12 6.24
CA ASN A 219 -2.35 8.24 5.52
C ASN A 219 -3.36 9.40 5.46
N ALA A 220 -2.84 10.63 5.43
CA ALA A 220 -3.63 11.80 5.09
C ALA A 220 -3.50 12.11 3.59
N HIS A 221 -4.60 12.50 2.97
CA HIS A 221 -4.57 13.03 1.62
C HIS A 221 -4.54 14.57 1.70
N ARG A 222 -3.70 15.22 0.86
CA ARG A 222 -3.55 16.69 0.85
C ARG A 222 -4.89 17.44 0.78
N LEU A 223 -5.81 16.91 -0.03
CA LEU A 223 -7.14 17.47 -0.18
C LEU A 223 -8.04 17.25 1.04
N PHE A 224 -7.82 16.18 1.78
CA PHE A 224 -8.53 15.95 3.03
C PHE A 224 -8.14 16.99 4.09
N LEU A 225 -6.87 17.37 4.16
CA LEU A 225 -6.40 18.42 5.07
C LEU A 225 -7.00 19.77 4.75
N SER A 226 -7.04 20.14 3.45
CA SER A 226 -7.70 21.37 3.01
C SER A 226 -9.19 21.39 3.37
N LYS A 227 -9.83 20.22 3.39
CA LYS A 227 -11.23 20.07 3.76
C LYS A 227 -11.48 20.13 5.27
N LEU A 228 -10.60 19.55 6.09
CA LEU A 228 -10.69 19.69 7.54
C LEU A 228 -10.63 21.16 7.96
N GLU A 229 -9.81 21.96 7.28
CA GLU A 229 -9.73 23.40 7.48
C GLU A 229 -11.01 24.13 7.01
N ALA A 230 -11.70 23.59 6.01
CA ALA A 230 -12.87 24.20 5.40
C ALA A 230 -14.22 23.73 6.00
N ILE A 231 -14.30 22.51 6.51
CA ILE A 231 -15.55 21.91 7.04
C ILE A 231 -16.17 22.74 8.17
N GLY A 232 -15.34 23.33 9.02
CA GLY A 232 -15.82 24.17 10.12
C GLY A 232 -16.46 25.48 9.66
N GLU A 233 -16.16 25.93 8.44
CA GLU A 233 -16.59 27.22 7.91
C GLU A 233 -17.73 27.11 6.89
N HIS A 234 -17.76 26.00 6.08
CA HIS A 234 -18.75 25.82 5.01
C HIS A 234 -19.10 24.35 4.73
N PRO A 235 -20.02 23.78 5.50
CA PRO A 235 -20.52 22.41 5.34
C PRO A 235 -21.09 22.12 3.95
N GLU A 236 -21.65 23.12 3.28
CA GLU A 236 -22.30 23.00 1.97
C GLU A 236 -21.34 22.58 0.85
N ILE A 237 -20.05 22.93 0.93
CA ILE A 237 -19.04 22.43 -0.03
C ILE A 237 -18.61 21.02 0.33
N ALA A 238 -18.48 20.76 1.61
CA ALA A 238 -18.11 19.44 2.10
C ALA A 238 -19.23 18.39 1.83
N GLY A 239 -20.44 18.82 1.40
CA GLY A 239 -21.64 18.01 1.24
C GLY A 239 -22.26 17.67 2.59
N ASP A 240 -23.51 18.00 2.77
CA ASP A 240 -24.27 17.73 3.97
C ASP A 240 -24.83 16.31 3.94
N GLU A 241 -24.71 15.57 5.04
CA GLU A 241 -25.29 14.22 5.20
C GLU A 241 -26.80 14.24 4.91
N ALA A 242 -27.49 15.23 5.44
CA ALA A 242 -28.93 15.39 5.24
C ALA A 242 -29.27 15.65 3.76
N LEU A 243 -28.50 16.51 3.11
CA LEU A 243 -28.67 16.79 1.68
C LEU A 243 -28.42 15.57 0.81
N LEU A 244 -27.36 14.79 1.09
CA LEU A 244 -27.08 13.57 0.33
C LEU A 244 -28.16 12.52 0.52
N LYS A 245 -28.66 12.34 1.74
CA LYS A 245 -29.79 11.43 2.03
C LYS A 245 -31.05 11.87 1.33
N ASP A 246 -31.41 13.15 1.39
CA ASP A 246 -32.59 13.71 0.71
C ASP A 246 -32.50 13.51 -0.81
N ARG A 247 -31.35 13.77 -1.42
CA ARG A 247 -31.11 13.55 -2.86
C ARG A 247 -31.27 12.08 -3.24
N ILE A 248 -30.73 11.15 -2.44
CA ILE A 248 -30.85 9.72 -2.67
C ILE A 248 -32.31 9.29 -2.59
N GLU A 249 -33.05 9.72 -1.57
CA GLU A 249 -34.46 9.34 -1.40
C GLU A 249 -35.36 9.94 -2.50
N LYS A 250 -35.15 11.19 -2.87
CA LYS A 250 -35.85 11.81 -4.01
C LYS A 250 -35.58 11.09 -5.32
N ALA A 251 -34.31 10.74 -5.58
CA ALA A 251 -33.96 10.00 -6.78
C ALA A 251 -34.54 8.57 -6.81
N LYS A 252 -34.60 7.89 -5.65
CA LYS A 252 -35.27 6.57 -5.53
C LYS A 252 -36.77 6.67 -5.75
N ALA A 253 -37.42 7.67 -5.16
CA ALA A 253 -38.84 7.91 -5.33
C ALA A 253 -39.20 8.22 -6.79
N GLU A 254 -38.43 9.06 -7.47
CA GLU A 254 -38.59 9.35 -8.89
C GLU A 254 -38.33 8.09 -9.74
N LEU A 255 -37.31 7.30 -9.44
CA LEU A 255 -36.96 6.07 -10.16
C LEU A 255 -38.07 5.02 -10.10
N ALA A 256 -38.80 4.94 -8.98
CA ALA A 256 -39.91 3.98 -8.80
C ALA A 256 -41.10 4.27 -9.76
N HIS A 257 -41.24 5.52 -10.21
CA HIS A 257 -42.35 5.96 -11.06
C HIS A 257 -41.85 6.79 -12.26
N VAL A 258 -40.60 6.53 -12.71
CA VAL A 258 -39.97 7.33 -13.74
C VAL A 258 -40.77 7.33 -15.04
N GLN A 259 -41.08 8.52 -15.54
CA GLN A 259 -41.70 8.74 -16.85
C GLN A 259 -40.63 9.10 -17.88
N PRO A 260 -40.86 8.80 -19.17
CA PRO A 260 -40.01 9.31 -20.23
C PRO A 260 -39.92 10.84 -20.17
N VAL A 261 -38.70 11.37 -20.22
CA VAL A 261 -38.45 12.82 -20.21
C VAL A 261 -38.11 13.28 -21.62
N GLU A 262 -38.79 14.30 -22.07
CA GLU A 262 -38.39 15.05 -23.28
C GLU A 262 -37.36 16.08 -22.92
N TYR A 263 -36.09 15.79 -23.29
CA TYR A 263 -34.98 16.67 -23.01
C TYR A 263 -35.03 17.98 -23.82
N VAL A 264 -34.60 19.06 -23.20
CA VAL A 264 -34.32 20.29 -23.89
C VAL A 264 -33.07 20.09 -24.77
N ARG A 265 -33.11 20.65 -25.99
CA ARG A 265 -31.96 20.60 -26.90
C ARG A 265 -30.74 21.25 -26.27
N TYR A 266 -29.57 20.61 -26.42
CA TYR A 266 -28.30 21.17 -25.97
C TYR A 266 -28.05 22.53 -26.62
N SER A 267 -27.83 23.59 -25.81
CA SER A 267 -27.66 24.97 -26.24
C SER A 267 -26.50 25.69 -25.56
N ILE A 268 -25.62 24.95 -24.83
CA ILE A 268 -24.47 25.56 -24.17
C ILE A 268 -23.43 25.96 -25.21
N SER A 269 -22.97 27.21 -25.19
CA SER A 269 -21.93 27.75 -26.06
C SER A 269 -20.54 27.09 -25.75
N PRO A 270 -19.62 27.03 -26.71
CA PRO A 270 -18.25 26.63 -26.43
C PRO A 270 -17.45 27.65 -25.61
N GLU A 271 -17.92 28.85 -25.45
CA GLU A 271 -17.23 29.92 -24.71
C GLU A 271 -17.55 29.89 -23.23
N TRP A 272 -16.51 29.87 -22.40
CA TRP A 272 -16.58 29.88 -20.95
C TRP A 272 -15.86 31.06 -20.35
N THR A 273 -16.46 31.73 -19.38
CA THR A 273 -15.77 32.72 -18.55
C THR A 273 -15.04 32.02 -17.43
N THR A 274 -13.76 32.35 -17.27
CA THR A 274 -12.87 31.70 -16.28
C THR A 274 -12.27 32.75 -15.35
N PHE A 275 -12.03 32.32 -14.09
CA PHE A 275 -11.33 33.12 -13.09
C PHE A 275 -10.27 32.25 -12.43
N CYS A 276 -9.06 32.80 -12.24
CA CYS A 276 -7.92 32.17 -11.60
C CYS A 276 -7.45 33.03 -10.42
N PRO A 277 -8.11 32.96 -9.25
CA PRO A 277 -7.73 33.78 -8.11
C PRO A 277 -6.32 33.51 -7.65
N GLU A 278 -5.60 34.55 -7.22
CA GLU A 278 -4.26 34.41 -6.64
C GLU A 278 -4.32 34.35 -5.11
N GLY A 279 -3.28 33.78 -4.50
CA GLY A 279 -3.18 33.65 -3.04
C GLY A 279 -3.82 32.37 -2.47
N LYS A 280 -3.88 32.27 -1.16
CA LYS A 280 -4.57 31.17 -0.47
C LYS A 280 -6.07 31.46 -0.46
N ILE A 281 -6.83 30.69 -1.23
CA ILE A 281 -8.30 30.81 -1.29
C ILE A 281 -8.88 29.64 -0.49
N LYS A 282 -9.70 29.94 0.49
CA LYS A 282 -10.48 28.94 1.22
C LYS A 282 -11.57 28.36 0.32
N THR A 283 -11.85 27.08 0.46
CA THR A 283 -12.92 26.39 -0.30
C THR A 283 -14.26 27.11 -0.15
N ALA A 284 -14.52 27.63 1.02
CA ALA A 284 -15.69 28.45 1.35
C ALA A 284 -15.83 29.69 0.50
N GLN A 285 -14.75 30.43 0.32
CA GLN A 285 -14.76 31.64 -0.52
C GLN A 285 -14.99 31.27 -1.98
N ALA A 286 -14.43 30.13 -2.45
CA ALA A 286 -14.69 29.66 -3.80
C ALA A 286 -16.15 29.20 -3.99
N ALA A 287 -16.81 28.70 -2.94
CA ALA A 287 -18.21 28.25 -3.00
C ALA A 287 -19.20 29.36 -3.30
N GLU A 288 -18.91 30.57 -2.89
CA GLU A 288 -19.76 31.69 -3.20
C GLU A 288 -19.92 31.89 -4.72
N PHE A 289 -18.95 31.41 -5.51
CA PHE A 289 -19.04 31.40 -6.96
C PHE A 289 -20.23 30.58 -7.49
N LEU A 290 -20.59 29.52 -6.83
CA LEU A 290 -21.71 28.66 -7.21
C LEU A 290 -23.08 29.31 -6.99
N LYS A 291 -23.13 30.42 -6.22
CA LYS A 291 -24.35 31.15 -5.87
C LYS A 291 -24.57 32.37 -6.76
N LEU A 292 -23.65 32.68 -7.65
CA LEU A 292 -23.76 33.83 -8.51
C LEU A 292 -24.89 33.66 -9.52
N THR A 293 -25.61 34.74 -9.75
CA THR A 293 -26.75 34.83 -10.70
C THR A 293 -26.39 35.53 -12.00
N ASP A 294 -25.15 36.02 -12.11
CA ASP A 294 -24.56 36.59 -13.32
C ASP A 294 -23.04 36.46 -13.30
N ILE A 295 -22.41 36.71 -14.46
CA ILE A 295 -20.95 36.70 -14.59
C ILE A 295 -20.39 38.03 -14.09
N PRO A 296 -19.63 38.09 -12.99
CA PRO A 296 -19.01 39.31 -12.52
C PRO A 296 -17.80 39.70 -13.38
N ASP A 297 -17.37 40.96 -13.33
CA ASP A 297 -16.11 41.37 -13.95
C ASP A 297 -14.88 40.83 -13.21
N THR A 298 -14.99 40.72 -11.89
CA THR A 298 -13.94 40.18 -11.02
C THR A 298 -14.54 39.24 -9.98
N PHE A 299 -13.77 38.20 -9.59
CA PHE A 299 -14.14 37.35 -8.47
C PHE A 299 -12.88 36.93 -7.69
N LEU A 300 -12.89 37.13 -6.37
CA LEU A 300 -11.74 36.88 -5.47
C LEU A 300 -10.44 37.52 -5.99
N GLY A 301 -10.52 38.73 -6.51
CA GLY A 301 -9.39 39.48 -7.06
C GLY A 301 -8.93 39.05 -8.45
N ALA A 302 -9.52 38.02 -9.04
CA ALA A 302 -9.23 37.63 -10.41
C ALA A 302 -10.16 38.32 -11.42
N ASN A 303 -9.62 38.83 -12.51
CA ASN A 303 -10.38 39.32 -13.62
C ASN A 303 -10.97 38.16 -14.44
N LYS A 304 -12.14 38.38 -15.05
CA LYS A 304 -12.73 37.44 -15.98
C LYS A 304 -11.88 37.30 -17.25
N THR A 305 -11.78 36.07 -17.75
CA THR A 305 -11.15 35.75 -19.03
C THR A 305 -12.07 34.79 -19.79
N VAL A 306 -12.42 35.15 -21.05
CA VAL A 306 -13.21 34.26 -21.91
C VAL A 306 -12.28 33.28 -22.60
N ARG A 307 -12.67 32.02 -22.60
CA ARG A 307 -11.93 30.91 -23.22
C ARG A 307 -12.89 29.95 -23.92
N THR A 308 -12.43 29.32 -24.98
CA THR A 308 -13.24 28.41 -25.78
C THR A 308 -12.79 26.99 -25.55
N VAL A 309 -13.73 26.06 -25.33
CA VAL A 309 -13.44 24.63 -25.35
C VAL A 309 -13.04 24.17 -26.75
N ASP A 310 -12.19 23.16 -26.84
CA ASP A 310 -11.83 22.54 -28.10
C ASP A 310 -13.00 21.73 -28.72
N ASP A 311 -12.78 21.13 -29.91
CA ASP A 311 -13.77 20.31 -30.61
C ASP A 311 -14.23 19.07 -29.80
N ASN A 312 -13.50 18.70 -28.76
CA ASN A 312 -13.88 17.64 -27.82
C ASN A 312 -14.66 18.16 -26.61
N GLY A 313 -14.90 19.48 -26.52
CA GLY A 313 -15.51 20.14 -25.38
C GLY A 313 -14.57 20.27 -24.17
N GLU A 314 -13.24 20.22 -24.39
CA GLU A 314 -12.22 20.26 -23.34
C GLU A 314 -11.55 21.65 -23.31
N LEU A 315 -11.35 22.19 -22.10
CA LEU A 315 -10.66 23.44 -21.81
C LEU A 315 -9.62 23.17 -20.72
N SER A 316 -8.41 23.67 -20.91
CA SER A 316 -7.36 23.63 -19.88
C SER A 316 -6.83 25.03 -19.63
N ILE A 317 -6.75 25.41 -18.37
CA ILE A 317 -6.18 26.68 -17.94
C ILE A 317 -4.91 26.45 -17.13
N GLU A 318 -3.91 27.30 -17.34
CA GLU A 318 -2.73 27.30 -16.48
C GLU A 318 -3.14 27.72 -15.07
N ASN A 319 -2.78 26.91 -14.08
CA ASN A 319 -2.96 27.22 -12.68
C ASN A 319 -1.55 27.40 -12.06
N PRO A 320 -1.13 28.62 -11.77
CA PRO A 320 0.25 28.90 -11.39
C PRO A 320 0.68 28.28 -10.05
N SER A 321 -0.25 27.78 -9.27
CA SER A 321 0.05 27.07 -8.02
C SER A 321 -0.94 25.96 -7.72
N ALA A 322 -0.40 24.79 -7.38
CA ALA A 322 -1.18 23.67 -6.91
C ALA A 322 -2.08 24.06 -5.72
N GLY A 323 -3.32 23.59 -5.72
CA GLY A 323 -4.31 23.82 -4.66
C GLY A 323 -5.07 25.13 -4.71
N LYS A 324 -4.92 25.93 -5.78
CA LYS A 324 -5.78 27.09 -6.03
C LYS A 324 -7.03 26.70 -6.82
N PRO A 325 -8.18 27.37 -6.58
CA PRO A 325 -9.38 27.12 -7.36
C PRO A 325 -9.24 27.69 -8.78
N ALA A 326 -9.76 26.93 -9.73
CA ALA A 326 -10.12 27.40 -11.05
C ALA A 326 -11.66 27.48 -11.12
N LEU A 327 -12.18 28.62 -11.55
CA LEU A 327 -13.60 28.90 -11.55
C LEU A 327 -14.06 29.10 -12.99
N PHE A 328 -15.15 28.43 -13.36
CA PHE A 328 -15.68 28.49 -14.73
C PHE A 328 -17.17 28.82 -14.67
N MET A 329 -17.60 29.72 -15.51
CA MET A 329 -19.00 30.12 -15.59
C MET A 329 -19.45 30.23 -17.04
N GLN A 330 -20.69 29.83 -17.27
CA GLN A 330 -21.36 29.93 -18.56
C GLN A 330 -22.79 30.39 -18.36
N VAL A 331 -23.25 31.31 -19.22
CA VAL A 331 -24.65 31.70 -19.34
C VAL A 331 -25.19 31.19 -20.66
N PHE A 332 -26.38 30.61 -20.64
CA PHE A 332 -27.05 30.08 -21.84
C PHE A 332 -28.56 30.24 -21.74
N GLU A 333 -29.26 30.20 -22.87
CA GLU A 333 -30.69 30.31 -22.95
C GLU A 333 -31.34 28.94 -23.16
N SER A 334 -32.49 28.72 -22.50
CA SER A 334 -33.34 27.58 -22.73
C SER A 334 -34.72 27.98 -23.25
N PRO A 335 -35.27 27.31 -24.28
CA PRO A 335 -36.57 27.66 -24.85
C PRO A 335 -37.75 27.32 -23.93
N ARG A 336 -37.57 26.43 -22.94
CA ARG A 336 -38.58 25.99 -21.99
C ARG A 336 -37.97 25.42 -20.71
N ASP A 337 -38.77 25.24 -19.69
CA ASP A 337 -38.42 24.49 -18.50
C ASP A 337 -38.19 23.00 -18.84
N GLY A 338 -37.34 22.32 -18.08
CA GLY A 338 -37.11 20.88 -18.22
C GLY A 338 -35.70 20.45 -17.82
N TYR A 339 -35.26 19.38 -18.44
CA TYR A 339 -33.89 18.85 -18.28
C TYR A 339 -33.12 18.96 -19.59
N MET A 340 -31.87 19.39 -19.50
CA MET A 340 -30.88 19.25 -20.57
C MET A 340 -29.83 18.22 -20.17
N GLN A 341 -29.48 17.35 -21.10
CA GLN A 341 -28.43 16.36 -20.82
C GLN A 341 -27.09 16.88 -21.28
N ILE A 342 -26.10 16.86 -20.38
CA ILE A 342 -24.72 17.29 -20.67
C ILE A 342 -23.71 16.18 -20.31
N GLY A 343 -22.61 16.16 -21.05
CA GLY A 343 -21.39 15.47 -20.67
C GLY A 343 -20.44 16.42 -19.99
N CYS A 344 -19.89 16.08 -18.81
CA CYS A 344 -19.04 17.01 -18.06
C CYS A 344 -17.99 16.32 -17.20
N ALA A 345 -16.91 17.05 -16.93
CA ALA A 345 -15.89 16.74 -15.93
C ALA A 345 -15.06 17.97 -15.61
N ALA A 346 -14.37 17.98 -14.48
CA ALA A 346 -13.28 18.90 -14.21
C ALA A 346 -12.18 18.22 -13.39
N ASP A 347 -10.97 18.77 -13.40
CA ASP A 347 -9.86 18.33 -12.57
C ASP A 347 -9.97 19.00 -11.20
N TRP A 348 -9.61 18.34 -10.25
CA TRP A 348 -9.44 17.05 -9.61
C TRP A 348 -10.59 16.86 -8.61
N ASN A 349 -10.75 17.84 -7.72
CA ASN A 349 -11.87 18.01 -6.82
C ASN A 349 -12.72 19.18 -7.32
N TRP A 350 -13.95 18.90 -7.69
CA TRP A 350 -14.78 19.88 -8.32
C TRP A 350 -16.26 19.72 -7.98
N CYS A 351 -16.99 20.81 -8.17
CA CYS A 351 -18.41 20.87 -7.97
C CYS A 351 -19.03 21.75 -9.07
N MET A 352 -20.20 21.37 -9.56
CA MET A 352 -20.98 22.15 -10.53
C MET A 352 -22.35 22.47 -9.97
N ALA A 353 -22.77 23.70 -10.13
CA ALA A 353 -24.14 24.17 -9.87
C ALA A 353 -24.77 24.73 -11.15
N VAL A 354 -26.07 24.53 -11.28
CA VAL A 354 -26.91 25.14 -12.31
C VAL A 354 -27.99 25.92 -11.60
N ASN A 355 -28.10 27.23 -11.90
CA ASN A 355 -29.04 28.14 -11.24
C ASN A 355 -28.98 27.98 -9.70
N ASN A 356 -27.78 27.97 -9.13
CA ASN A 356 -27.50 27.83 -7.69
C ASN A 356 -27.83 26.46 -7.09
N VAL A 357 -28.24 25.48 -7.89
CA VAL A 357 -28.52 24.12 -7.45
C VAL A 357 -27.34 23.24 -7.80
N LYS A 358 -26.69 22.62 -6.81
CA LYS A 358 -25.62 21.63 -7.03
C LYS A 358 -26.15 20.43 -7.80
N VAL A 359 -25.57 20.14 -8.96
CA VAL A 359 -25.93 18.99 -9.82
C VAL A 359 -24.93 17.86 -9.72
N ILE A 360 -23.65 18.14 -9.40
CA ILE A 360 -22.62 17.14 -9.18
C ILE A 360 -21.56 17.66 -8.21
N ASP A 361 -21.04 16.81 -7.33
CA ASP A 361 -20.07 17.19 -6.31
C ASP A 361 -18.99 16.12 -6.10
N TYR A 362 -17.80 16.36 -6.62
CA TYR A 362 -16.60 15.57 -6.42
C TYR A 362 -15.62 16.21 -5.42
N MET A 363 -16.06 17.18 -4.63
CA MET A 363 -15.18 17.94 -3.74
C MET A 363 -14.52 17.07 -2.67
N ARG A 364 -15.14 15.96 -2.24
CA ARG A 364 -14.62 15.10 -1.18
C ARG A 364 -13.66 14.02 -1.67
N GLN A 365 -14.03 13.35 -2.72
CA GLN A 365 -13.34 12.15 -3.17
C GLN A 365 -12.42 12.38 -4.36
N GLY A 366 -12.53 13.55 -5.00
CA GLY A 366 -11.93 13.76 -6.30
C GLY A 366 -12.62 12.94 -7.38
N ASN A 367 -12.36 13.24 -8.62
CA ASN A 367 -13.01 12.56 -9.75
C ASN A 367 -12.37 11.22 -10.13
N GLY A 368 -11.23 10.85 -9.53
CA GLY A 368 -10.50 9.62 -9.84
C GLY A 368 -10.02 9.50 -11.29
N GLN A 369 -10.08 10.60 -12.07
CA GLN A 369 -9.76 10.61 -13.50
C GLN A 369 -8.44 11.34 -13.74
N SER A 370 -7.64 10.83 -14.66
CA SER A 370 -6.35 11.43 -15.03
C SER A 370 -6.50 12.66 -15.93
N LYS A 371 -7.67 12.88 -16.53
CA LYS A 371 -7.99 13.99 -17.40
C LYS A 371 -9.50 14.22 -17.44
N ALA A 372 -9.92 15.50 -17.37
CA ALA A 372 -11.30 15.90 -17.58
C ALA A 372 -11.71 15.65 -19.04
N ARG A 373 -12.83 14.96 -19.24
CA ARG A 373 -13.40 14.64 -20.57
C ARG A 373 -14.92 14.67 -20.52
N VAL A 374 -15.57 15.12 -21.59
CA VAL A 374 -17.04 15.13 -21.74
C VAL A 374 -17.69 13.76 -21.46
N ARG A 375 -16.98 12.68 -21.73
CA ARG A 375 -17.47 11.32 -21.50
C ARG A 375 -17.36 10.80 -20.04
N ASN A 376 -16.73 11.56 -19.16
CA ASN A 376 -16.52 11.09 -17.77
C ASN A 376 -17.84 10.99 -17.01
N ASN A 377 -18.71 11.99 -17.17
CA ASN A 377 -20.03 11.97 -16.57
C ASN A 377 -21.07 12.41 -17.61
N THR A 378 -22.22 11.76 -17.62
CA THR A 378 -23.44 12.21 -18.32
C THR A 378 -24.47 12.51 -17.25
N ILE A 379 -24.91 13.76 -17.15
CA ILE A 379 -25.88 14.20 -16.13
C ILE A 379 -27.02 14.98 -16.76
N ASP A 380 -28.15 14.99 -16.07
CA ASP A 380 -29.27 15.88 -16.36
C ASP A 380 -29.11 17.16 -15.55
N ILE A 381 -29.12 18.30 -16.20
CA ILE A 381 -29.16 19.59 -15.55
C ILE A 381 -30.59 20.18 -15.65
N PRO A 382 -31.16 20.65 -14.52
CA PRO A 382 -32.44 21.34 -14.55
C PRO A 382 -32.27 22.71 -15.22
N VAL A 383 -33.10 23.03 -16.21
CA VAL A 383 -33.08 24.30 -16.91
C VAL A 383 -34.45 24.98 -16.81
N LYS A 384 -34.44 26.30 -16.75
CA LYS A 384 -35.62 27.16 -16.79
C LYS A 384 -35.71 27.87 -18.12
N GLN A 385 -36.92 28.22 -18.55
CA GLN A 385 -37.11 29.02 -19.72
C GLN A 385 -36.35 30.35 -19.56
N GLY A 386 -35.65 30.80 -20.62
CA GLY A 386 -34.79 31.96 -20.61
C GLY A 386 -33.38 31.67 -20.07
N LYS A 387 -32.81 32.66 -19.38
CA LYS A 387 -31.42 32.65 -18.89
C LYS A 387 -31.16 31.59 -17.85
N ASN A 388 -30.11 30.80 -18.06
CA ASN A 388 -29.57 29.82 -17.13
C ASN A 388 -28.09 30.03 -16.93
N ILE A 389 -27.57 29.66 -15.76
CA ILE A 389 -26.16 29.79 -15.38
C ILE A 389 -25.61 28.46 -14.92
N ILE A 390 -24.47 28.08 -15.48
CA ILE A 390 -23.63 26.98 -14.96
C ILE A 390 -22.41 27.61 -14.30
N ALA A 391 -22.14 27.25 -13.06
CA ALA A 391 -20.93 27.58 -12.33
C ALA A 391 -20.17 26.32 -11.89
N VAL A 392 -18.86 26.31 -12.11
CA VAL A 392 -17.99 25.21 -11.73
C VAL A 392 -16.82 25.72 -10.89
N VAL A 393 -16.61 25.08 -9.74
CA VAL A 393 -15.43 25.29 -8.89
C VAL A 393 -14.59 24.03 -8.96
N ALA A 394 -13.32 24.15 -9.33
CA ALA A 394 -12.40 23.03 -9.41
C ALA A 394 -11.09 23.37 -8.69
N PHE A 395 -10.53 22.36 -7.98
CA PHE A 395 -9.22 22.42 -7.36
C PHE A 395 -8.35 21.32 -7.96
N SER A 396 -7.20 21.69 -8.53
CA SER A 396 -6.21 20.75 -9.05
C SER A 396 -4.92 20.88 -8.25
N ASP A 397 -4.21 19.78 -8.10
CA ASP A 397 -2.85 19.75 -7.52
C ASP A 397 -1.76 19.91 -8.59
N ALA A 398 -2.16 19.98 -9.87
CA ALA A 398 -1.29 20.21 -11.02
C ALA A 398 -1.21 21.70 -11.39
N LYS A 399 -0.21 22.02 -12.22
CA LYS A 399 -0.06 23.38 -12.80
C LYS A 399 -1.16 23.75 -13.80
N LYS A 400 -2.00 22.79 -14.17
CA LYS A 400 -3.13 22.98 -15.09
C LYS A 400 -4.39 22.48 -14.44
N CYS A 401 -5.49 23.13 -14.74
CA CYS A 401 -6.82 22.69 -14.35
C CYS A 401 -7.70 22.58 -15.61
N GLY A 402 -8.30 21.42 -15.80
CA GLY A 402 -9.15 21.13 -16.94
C GLY A 402 -10.63 21.19 -16.59
N LEU A 403 -11.43 21.72 -17.54
CA LEU A 403 -12.88 21.58 -17.60
C LEU A 403 -13.23 20.86 -18.89
N ALA A 404 -14.20 19.96 -18.85
CA ALA A 404 -14.86 19.43 -20.03
C ALA A 404 -16.36 19.63 -19.88
N CYS A 405 -17.00 20.20 -20.87
CA CYS A 405 -18.45 20.35 -20.95
C CYS A 405 -18.88 20.32 -22.40
N GLY A 406 -19.86 19.49 -22.71
CA GLY A 406 -20.31 19.34 -24.08
C GLY A 406 -21.55 18.46 -24.21
N LYS A 407 -21.99 18.22 -25.44
CA LYS A 407 -23.03 17.25 -25.73
C LYS A 407 -22.56 15.85 -25.31
N PRO A 408 -23.36 15.08 -24.57
CA PRO A 408 -22.96 13.75 -24.13
C PRO A 408 -22.74 12.82 -25.34
N ARG A 409 -21.71 11.98 -25.30
CA ARG A 409 -21.43 11.01 -26.39
C ARG A 409 -22.52 9.95 -26.52
N LYS A 410 -23.14 9.58 -25.40
CA LYS A 410 -24.27 8.66 -25.31
C LYS A 410 -25.37 9.33 -24.50
N ALA A 411 -26.54 9.49 -25.09
CA ALA A 411 -27.72 9.88 -24.34
C ALA A 411 -28.15 8.72 -23.41
N LEU A 412 -28.54 9.07 -22.20
CA LEU A 412 -29.01 8.14 -21.19
C LEU A 412 -30.51 8.42 -20.93
N SER A 413 -31.26 7.38 -20.62
CA SER A 413 -32.61 7.56 -20.12
C SER A 413 -32.62 8.19 -18.73
N ARG A 414 -33.71 8.82 -18.34
CA ARG A 414 -33.87 9.37 -17.00
C ARG A 414 -33.63 8.32 -15.91
N ALA A 415 -34.09 7.08 -16.14
CA ALA A 415 -33.87 5.97 -15.22
C ALA A 415 -32.38 5.64 -15.04
N GLU A 416 -31.58 5.67 -16.13
CA GLU A 416 -30.13 5.45 -16.06
C GLU A 416 -29.43 6.58 -15.30
N ILE A 417 -29.82 7.81 -15.53
CA ILE A 417 -29.31 8.99 -14.80
C ILE A 417 -29.61 8.89 -13.30
N LEU A 418 -30.85 8.57 -12.93
CA LEU A 418 -31.24 8.43 -11.52
C LEU A 418 -30.45 7.31 -10.82
N LYS A 419 -30.25 6.17 -11.49
CA LYS A 419 -29.40 5.09 -10.95
C LYS A 419 -27.94 5.54 -10.74
N GLN A 420 -27.40 6.28 -11.69
CA GLN A 420 -26.04 6.83 -11.54
C GLN A 420 -25.98 7.85 -10.40
N GLN A 421 -26.96 8.72 -10.27
CA GLN A 421 -27.03 9.71 -9.18
C GLN A 421 -27.13 9.01 -7.82
N ILE A 422 -27.99 8.00 -7.66
CA ILE A 422 -28.13 7.23 -6.42
C ILE A 422 -26.77 6.58 -6.05
N ALA A 423 -26.11 5.95 -7.01
CA ALA A 423 -24.82 5.31 -6.78
C ALA A 423 -23.76 6.34 -6.37
N PHE A 424 -23.68 7.46 -7.08
CA PHE A 424 -22.74 8.55 -6.83
C PHE A 424 -22.95 9.20 -5.46
N ASP A 425 -24.20 9.59 -5.13
CA ASP A 425 -24.51 10.23 -3.85
C ASP A 425 -24.34 9.21 -2.68
N SER A 426 -24.60 7.91 -2.91
CA SER A 426 -24.31 6.86 -1.92
C SER A 426 -22.82 6.68 -1.66
N ASP A 427 -21.98 6.77 -2.69
CA ASP A 427 -20.52 6.72 -2.52
C ASP A 427 -19.99 8.00 -1.84
N ASN A 428 -20.56 9.15 -2.13
CA ASN A 428 -20.28 10.39 -1.40
C ASN A 428 -20.65 10.25 0.08
N LEU A 429 -21.80 9.67 0.39
CA LEU A 429 -22.24 9.42 1.76
C LEU A 429 -21.32 8.44 2.51
N LYS A 430 -20.86 7.36 1.85
CA LYS A 430 -19.85 6.46 2.43
C LYS A 430 -18.54 7.19 2.70
N ASN A 431 -18.09 8.02 1.78
CA ASN A 431 -16.87 8.80 1.95
C ASN A 431 -17.00 9.85 3.07
N LEU A 432 -18.19 10.47 3.21
CA LEU A 432 -18.53 11.31 4.34
C LEU A 432 -18.34 10.56 5.66
N TYR A 433 -18.96 9.39 5.81
CA TYR A 433 -18.82 8.58 7.02
C TYR A 433 -17.38 8.13 7.27
N LYS A 434 -16.68 7.75 6.20
CA LYS A 434 -15.28 7.32 6.31
C LYS A 434 -14.37 8.44 6.80
N TYR A 435 -14.53 9.65 6.27
CA TYR A 435 -13.62 10.77 6.54
C TYR A 435 -14.05 11.66 7.71
N GLU A 436 -15.34 11.74 8.03
CA GLU A 436 -15.85 12.61 9.09
C GLU A 436 -16.22 11.89 10.38
N LYS A 437 -16.62 10.62 10.31
CA LYS A 437 -17.09 9.86 11.48
C LYS A 437 -16.21 8.67 11.88
N GLY A 438 -15.16 8.35 11.16
CA GLY A 438 -14.34 7.18 11.45
C GLY A 438 -12.93 7.20 10.88
N PHE A 439 -12.59 8.19 10.07
CA PHE A 439 -11.25 8.31 9.53
C PHE A 439 -10.46 9.37 10.28
N GLU A 440 -9.47 8.94 11.01
CA GLU A 440 -8.50 9.80 11.67
C GLU A 440 -7.19 9.76 10.86
N PRO A 441 -6.85 10.84 10.13
CA PRO A 441 -5.56 10.92 9.47
C PRO A 441 -4.45 10.78 10.51
N GLY A 442 -3.44 10.00 10.17
CA GLY A 442 -2.33 9.75 11.09
C GLY A 442 -2.63 8.74 12.21
N LYS A 443 -3.88 8.29 12.37
CA LYS A 443 -4.20 7.26 13.36
C LYS A 443 -3.37 6.01 13.13
N ASN A 444 -2.71 5.56 14.17
CA ASN A 444 -1.92 4.34 14.16
C ASN A 444 -2.80 3.12 13.87
N ARG A 445 -2.34 2.24 12.98
CA ARG A 445 -2.97 0.93 12.70
C ARG A 445 -2.48 -0.14 13.65
N LEU A 446 -1.31 0.10 14.25
CA LEU A 446 -0.73 -0.79 15.24
C LEU A 446 -1.37 -0.49 16.59
N ASP A 447 -1.94 -1.51 17.23
CA ASP A 447 -2.17 -1.49 18.68
C ASP A 447 -0.84 -1.68 19.43
N ASP A 448 -0.89 -1.60 20.75
CA ASP A 448 0.33 -1.69 21.55
C ASP A 448 0.96 -3.09 21.49
N GLU A 449 0.15 -4.15 21.33
CA GLU A 449 0.63 -5.51 21.14
C GLU A 449 1.44 -5.67 19.86
N MET A 450 0.93 -5.13 18.76
CA MET A 450 1.62 -5.22 17.46
C MET A 450 2.86 -4.33 17.42
N LYS A 451 2.85 -3.18 18.09
CA LYS A 451 4.08 -2.39 18.28
C LYS A 451 5.15 -3.20 19.00
N GLU A 452 4.75 -3.84 20.11
CA GLU A 452 5.66 -4.70 20.88
C GLU A 452 6.14 -5.89 20.05
N TYR A 453 5.25 -6.52 19.30
CA TYR A 453 5.62 -7.61 18.40
C TYR A 453 6.63 -7.18 17.34
N MET A 454 6.41 -6.04 16.68
CA MET A 454 7.33 -5.53 15.65
C MET A 454 8.69 -5.12 16.25
N THR A 455 8.69 -4.43 17.38
CA THR A 455 9.92 -3.86 17.95
C THR A 455 10.70 -4.80 18.83
N LYS A 456 10.03 -5.66 19.63
CA LYS A 456 10.70 -6.60 20.55
C LYS A 456 10.83 -8.00 19.96
N THR A 457 9.79 -8.50 19.29
CA THR A 457 9.78 -9.89 18.79
C THR A 457 10.42 -10.02 17.42
N LEU A 458 10.04 -9.15 16.45
CA LEU A 458 10.75 -9.06 15.16
C LEU A 458 12.02 -8.22 15.25
N GLY A 459 12.22 -7.51 16.35
CA GLY A 459 13.41 -6.73 16.62
C GLY A 459 13.61 -5.53 15.70
N ILE A 460 12.56 -5.05 15.01
CA ILE A 460 12.67 -3.95 14.03
C ILE A 460 13.22 -2.70 14.70
N LYS A 461 14.33 -2.18 14.16
CA LYS A 461 15.03 -1.00 14.65
C LYS A 461 14.84 0.23 13.77
N SER A 462 14.46 0.03 12.52
CA SER A 462 14.33 1.11 11.54
C SER A 462 13.05 1.00 10.74
N ASP A 463 12.39 2.12 10.56
CA ASP A 463 11.18 2.33 9.78
C ASP A 463 11.49 3.32 8.65
N ILE A 464 11.57 2.83 7.41
CA ILE A 464 11.77 3.67 6.23
C ILE A 464 10.40 4.00 5.63
N ASP A 465 9.93 5.20 5.88
CA ASP A 465 8.66 5.70 5.35
C ASP A 465 8.86 6.42 4.02
N LEU A 466 8.43 5.79 2.93
CA LEU A 466 8.59 6.27 1.56
C LEU A 466 7.47 7.22 1.12
N ARG A 467 6.55 7.58 2.00
CA ARG A 467 5.42 8.47 1.70
C ARG A 467 5.85 9.92 1.59
N SER A 468 5.03 10.73 0.93
CA SER A 468 5.22 12.19 0.93
C SER A 468 4.87 12.79 2.29
N SER A 469 5.36 14.00 2.56
CA SER A 469 5.05 14.72 3.81
C SER A 469 3.55 14.95 4.01
N THR A 470 2.79 15.11 2.91
CA THR A 470 1.33 15.25 2.99
C THR A 470 0.61 13.96 3.35
N GLU A 471 1.21 12.81 3.05
CA GLU A 471 0.67 11.50 3.42
C GLU A 471 1.03 11.11 4.86
N CYS A 472 2.07 11.72 5.43
CA CYS A 472 2.55 11.53 6.81
C CYS A 472 2.00 12.58 7.76
N PHE A 473 0.76 13.00 7.59
CA PHE A 473 0.13 14.10 8.31
C PHE A 473 0.39 14.08 9.83
N GLY A 474 1.05 15.14 10.33
CA GLY A 474 1.29 15.33 11.75
C GLY A 474 2.27 14.36 12.41
N MET A 475 2.80 13.37 11.67
CA MET A 475 3.78 12.42 12.21
C MET A 475 5.11 13.13 12.53
N LYS A 476 5.67 12.78 13.70
CA LYS A 476 7.00 13.23 14.14
C LYS A 476 7.97 12.06 14.37
N GLY A 477 7.52 10.84 14.16
CA GLY A 477 8.27 9.61 14.38
C GLY A 477 7.53 8.38 13.82
N SER A 478 8.13 7.22 13.99
CA SER A 478 7.54 5.96 13.58
C SER A 478 6.26 5.63 14.34
N PRO A 479 5.23 5.06 13.69
CA PRO A 479 4.10 4.47 14.38
C PRO A 479 4.47 3.34 15.36
N MET A 480 5.65 2.76 15.23
CA MET A 480 6.22 1.79 16.19
C MET A 480 6.73 2.44 17.49
N GLY A 481 6.79 3.79 17.55
CA GLY A 481 7.31 4.54 18.69
C GLY A 481 8.83 4.68 18.69
N ASP A 482 9.41 5.11 19.82
CA ASP A 482 10.83 5.44 19.95
C ASP A 482 11.79 4.23 19.83
N ALA A 483 11.24 3.01 19.86
CA ALA A 483 12.03 1.80 19.68
C ALA A 483 12.52 1.60 18.24
N ALA A 484 11.92 2.29 17.27
CA ALA A 484 12.33 2.26 15.86
C ALA A 484 12.71 3.66 15.36
N THR A 485 13.88 3.79 14.79
CA THR A 485 14.33 5.04 14.13
C THR A 485 13.49 5.27 12.88
N TRP A 486 12.84 6.42 12.78
CA TRP A 486 12.03 6.80 11.63
C TRP A 486 12.86 7.52 10.58
N PHE A 487 12.99 6.93 9.41
CA PHE A 487 13.62 7.50 8.22
C PHE A 487 12.53 7.92 7.23
N HIS A 488 12.09 9.17 7.30
CA HIS A 488 11.12 9.71 6.35
C HIS A 488 11.82 10.13 5.06
N ILE A 489 11.72 9.30 4.02
CA ILE A 489 12.37 9.50 2.73
C ILE A 489 11.32 9.44 1.63
N SER A 490 10.73 10.59 1.27
CA SER A 490 9.72 10.66 0.21
C SER A 490 10.28 10.16 -1.12
N SER A 491 9.82 9.00 -1.57
CA SER A 491 10.36 8.31 -2.75
C SER A 491 9.41 8.34 -3.94
N SER A 492 9.97 8.11 -5.11
CA SER A 492 9.24 7.87 -6.36
C SER A 492 8.93 6.39 -6.54
N ALA A 493 8.00 6.09 -7.47
CA ALA A 493 7.70 4.73 -7.88
C ALA A 493 8.00 4.52 -9.36
N TYR A 494 8.24 3.27 -9.75
CA TYR A 494 8.37 2.83 -11.14
C TYR A 494 9.37 3.66 -11.97
N GLY A 495 8.96 4.20 -13.12
CA GLY A 495 9.80 5.04 -13.97
C GLY A 495 10.33 6.30 -13.29
N GLY A 496 9.66 6.76 -12.23
CA GLY A 496 10.13 7.86 -11.40
C GLY A 496 11.47 7.59 -10.71
N MET A 497 11.88 6.32 -10.55
CA MET A 497 13.20 5.97 -10.02
C MET A 497 14.35 6.40 -10.94
N GLY A 498 14.09 6.65 -12.21
CA GLY A 498 15.05 7.21 -13.16
C GLY A 498 15.20 8.74 -13.07
N SER A 499 14.26 9.44 -12.44
CA SER A 499 14.30 10.90 -12.28
C SER A 499 15.34 11.34 -11.25
N SER A 500 15.75 12.61 -11.29
CA SER A 500 16.70 13.18 -10.32
C SER A 500 16.20 13.05 -8.88
N SER A 501 14.89 13.28 -8.64
CA SER A 501 14.30 13.14 -7.31
C SER A 501 14.22 11.68 -6.85
N GLY A 502 13.87 10.75 -7.75
CA GLY A 502 13.84 9.32 -7.44
C GLY A 502 15.23 8.76 -7.12
N LYS A 503 16.25 9.18 -7.89
CA LYS A 503 17.65 8.84 -7.64
C LYS A 503 18.16 9.39 -6.30
N ALA A 504 17.84 10.65 -5.99
CA ALA A 504 18.20 11.27 -4.71
C ALA A 504 17.55 10.55 -3.54
N ALA A 505 16.27 10.24 -3.62
CA ALA A 505 15.56 9.50 -2.59
C ALA A 505 16.12 8.08 -2.39
N PHE A 506 16.36 7.34 -3.47
CA PHE A 506 16.94 6.00 -3.35
C PHE A 506 18.36 6.02 -2.79
N LYS A 507 19.14 7.06 -3.10
CA LYS A 507 20.47 7.26 -2.48
C LYS A 507 20.39 7.29 -0.95
N GLU A 508 19.42 8.01 -0.38
CA GLU A 508 19.20 8.06 1.07
C GLU A 508 18.69 6.72 1.62
N VAL A 509 17.76 6.06 0.92
CA VAL A 509 17.32 4.70 1.29
C VAL A 509 18.49 3.73 1.34
N PHE A 510 19.34 3.74 0.31
CA PHE A 510 20.48 2.82 0.22
C PHE A 510 21.50 3.02 1.35
N LYS A 511 21.73 4.27 1.79
CA LYS A 511 22.56 4.57 2.96
C LYS A 511 22.03 3.90 4.23
N VAL A 512 20.71 3.87 4.43
CA VAL A 512 20.10 3.19 5.57
C VAL A 512 20.37 1.68 5.52
N PHE A 513 20.28 1.07 4.33
CA PHE A 513 20.59 -0.34 4.13
C PHE A 513 22.07 -0.70 4.30
N LEU A 514 22.99 0.25 4.16
CA LEU A 514 24.42 0.03 4.36
C LEU A 514 24.88 0.08 5.83
N ASP A 515 24.04 0.54 6.74
CA ASP A 515 24.39 0.59 8.16
C ASP A 515 23.75 -0.61 8.90
N GLU A 516 24.60 -1.52 9.35
CA GLU A 516 24.21 -2.74 10.08
C GLU A 516 23.40 -2.46 11.37
N LYS A 517 23.58 -1.28 11.97
CA LYS A 517 22.85 -0.86 13.18
C LYS A 517 21.36 -0.68 12.93
N ASN A 518 20.97 -0.42 11.68
CA ASN A 518 19.58 -0.20 11.29
C ASN A 518 18.74 -1.48 11.21
N TYR A 519 19.39 -2.65 11.16
CA TYR A 519 18.69 -3.92 11.01
C TYR A 519 18.17 -4.49 12.34
N PRO A 520 17.03 -5.16 12.34
CA PRO A 520 16.10 -5.36 11.22
C PRO A 520 15.38 -4.07 10.77
N ILE A 521 15.09 -3.97 9.46
CA ILE A 521 14.47 -2.83 8.81
C ILE A 521 13.03 -3.19 8.40
N ASP A 522 12.05 -2.30 8.65
CA ASP A 522 10.79 -2.24 7.92
C ASP A 522 10.81 -1.07 6.94
N PHE A 523 10.27 -1.26 5.75
CA PHE A 523 10.09 -0.16 4.80
C PHE A 523 8.73 -0.22 4.11
N HIS A 524 8.09 0.93 3.98
CA HIS A 524 6.72 1.00 3.52
C HIS A 524 6.38 2.28 2.75
N CYS A 525 5.23 2.23 2.05
CA CYS A 525 4.54 3.40 1.54
C CYS A 525 3.07 3.36 2.03
N ILE A 526 2.09 3.76 1.22
CA ILE A 526 0.67 3.65 1.59
C ILE A 526 0.19 2.19 1.53
N ALA A 527 0.32 1.57 0.35
CA ALA A 527 -0.16 0.21 0.08
C ALA A 527 0.96 -0.86 0.17
N GLY A 528 2.21 -0.44 0.38
CA GLY A 528 3.35 -1.34 0.29
C GLY A 528 3.57 -1.92 -1.11
N GLN A 529 3.01 -1.31 -2.15
CA GLN A 529 3.04 -1.81 -3.52
C GLN A 529 4.03 -1.06 -4.41
N ASP A 530 3.80 0.26 -4.60
CA ASP A 530 4.43 1.02 -5.68
C ASP A 530 5.85 1.47 -5.32
N ARG A 531 6.01 2.43 -4.41
CA ARG A 531 7.32 2.93 -3.93
C ARG A 531 8.10 1.84 -3.20
N THR A 532 7.43 1.12 -2.31
CA THR A 532 7.97 -0.06 -1.62
C THR A 532 8.38 -1.15 -2.61
N GLY A 533 7.57 -1.39 -3.65
CA GLY A 533 7.89 -2.34 -4.71
C GLY A 533 9.12 -1.95 -5.52
N ALA A 534 9.30 -0.66 -5.81
CA ALA A 534 10.48 -0.17 -6.51
C ALA A 534 11.77 -0.33 -5.68
N VAL A 535 11.72 -0.01 -4.39
CA VAL A 535 12.86 -0.23 -3.48
C VAL A 535 13.17 -1.72 -3.34
N ALA A 536 12.15 -2.56 -3.11
CA ALA A 536 12.33 -4.01 -3.01
C ALA A 536 12.96 -4.61 -4.27
N PHE A 537 12.55 -4.14 -5.46
CA PHE A 537 13.12 -4.55 -6.74
C PHE A 537 14.63 -4.27 -6.78
N ILE A 538 15.03 -3.04 -6.48
CA ILE A 538 16.44 -2.63 -6.57
C ILE A 538 17.29 -3.43 -5.57
N ILE A 539 16.85 -3.53 -4.31
CA ILE A 539 17.59 -4.28 -3.29
C ILE A 539 17.72 -5.77 -3.68
N ASN A 540 16.62 -6.43 -4.05
CA ASN A 540 16.67 -7.83 -4.44
C ASN A 540 17.49 -8.07 -5.72
N ALA A 541 17.44 -7.16 -6.69
CA ALA A 541 18.27 -7.26 -7.89
C ALA A 541 19.77 -7.15 -7.58
N LEU A 542 20.18 -6.27 -6.64
CA LEU A 542 21.56 -6.20 -6.16
C LEU A 542 22.02 -7.48 -5.48
N LEU A 543 21.09 -8.22 -4.86
CA LEU A 543 21.36 -9.53 -4.25
C LEU A 543 21.35 -10.67 -5.26
N GLY A 544 21.13 -10.39 -6.55
CA GLY A 544 21.14 -11.38 -7.62
C GLY A 544 19.86 -12.23 -7.71
N VAL A 545 18.77 -11.77 -7.13
CA VAL A 545 17.46 -12.44 -7.25
C VAL A 545 17.00 -12.38 -8.71
N PRO A 546 16.56 -13.51 -9.30
CA PRO A 546 16.13 -13.57 -10.71
C PRO A 546 14.95 -12.65 -11.00
N LEU A 547 14.87 -12.10 -12.22
CA LEU A 547 13.83 -11.16 -12.64
C LEU A 547 12.41 -11.71 -12.44
N GLU A 548 12.22 -13.00 -12.64
CA GLU A 548 10.94 -13.69 -12.40
C GLU A 548 10.46 -13.54 -10.95
N ASP A 549 11.37 -13.68 -9.98
CA ASP A 549 11.10 -13.52 -8.56
C ASP A 549 10.94 -12.05 -8.17
N LEU A 550 11.60 -11.12 -8.88
CA LEU A 550 11.38 -9.68 -8.70
C LEU A 550 9.96 -9.27 -9.13
N TYR A 551 9.46 -9.81 -10.23
CA TYR A 551 8.06 -9.65 -10.64
C TYR A 551 7.11 -10.24 -9.60
N LEU A 552 7.35 -11.47 -9.19
CA LEU A 552 6.53 -12.17 -8.22
C LEU A 552 6.42 -11.39 -6.90
N ASP A 553 7.53 -10.81 -6.43
CA ASP A 553 7.49 -10.01 -5.20
C ASP A 553 6.51 -8.85 -5.29
N TRP A 554 6.43 -8.17 -6.42
CA TRP A 554 5.49 -7.08 -6.62
C TRP A 554 4.04 -7.59 -6.77
N GLU A 555 3.85 -8.66 -7.53
CA GLU A 555 2.55 -9.25 -7.86
C GLU A 555 1.82 -9.82 -6.64
N VAL A 556 2.53 -10.39 -5.66
CA VAL A 556 1.91 -10.90 -4.42
C VAL A 556 1.19 -9.83 -3.60
N THR A 557 1.38 -8.56 -3.88
CA THR A 557 0.51 -7.49 -3.34
C THR A 557 -0.95 -7.73 -3.67
N GLY A 558 -1.24 -8.41 -4.79
CA GLY A 558 -2.59 -8.82 -5.18
C GLY A 558 -3.26 -9.79 -4.23
N PHE A 559 -2.55 -10.48 -3.36
CA PHE A 559 -3.16 -11.31 -2.33
C PHE A 559 -3.96 -10.48 -1.32
N TRP A 560 -3.54 -9.25 -1.09
CA TRP A 560 -4.22 -8.31 -0.21
C TRP A 560 -5.05 -7.27 -0.98
N ASN A 561 -4.45 -6.55 -1.92
CA ASN A 561 -5.10 -5.45 -2.65
C ASN A 561 -5.61 -5.94 -4.02
N ARG A 562 -6.80 -6.52 -4.03
CA ARG A 562 -7.40 -7.23 -5.16
C ARG A 562 -8.05 -6.31 -6.18
N ASP A 563 -8.29 -5.06 -5.81
CA ASP A 563 -8.84 -4.03 -6.71
C ASP A 563 -7.74 -3.36 -7.54
N VAL A 564 -6.48 -3.71 -7.27
CA VAL A 564 -5.35 -3.19 -8.03
C VAL A 564 -5.35 -3.82 -9.42
N ASN A 565 -5.54 -2.97 -10.40
CA ASN A 565 -5.26 -3.33 -11.78
C ASN A 565 -3.74 -3.47 -11.93
N PHE A 566 -3.23 -4.70 -11.95
CA PHE A 566 -1.83 -5.02 -12.22
C PHE A 566 -1.50 -4.73 -13.68
N ASN A 567 -1.58 -3.47 -14.07
CA ASN A 567 -1.14 -3.06 -15.39
C ASN A 567 0.38 -2.97 -15.40
N HIS A 568 1.05 -4.10 -15.68
CA HIS A 568 2.49 -4.19 -15.79
C HIS A 568 3.06 -3.18 -16.78
N GLU A 569 2.41 -2.99 -17.94
CA GLU A 569 2.87 -2.08 -18.99
C GLU A 569 2.93 -0.62 -18.52
N LYS A 570 1.94 -0.19 -17.70
CA LYS A 570 1.86 1.20 -17.23
C LYS A 570 2.57 1.44 -15.90
N ARG A 571 3.02 0.39 -15.21
CA ARG A 571 3.61 0.50 -13.88
C ARG A 571 4.98 -0.17 -13.81
N PHE A 572 5.02 -1.47 -13.55
CA PHE A 572 6.25 -2.18 -13.23
C PHE A 572 7.23 -2.24 -14.41
N ASN A 573 6.74 -2.39 -15.64
CA ASN A 573 7.58 -2.35 -16.82
C ASN A 573 8.28 -1.00 -17.03
N HIS A 574 7.71 0.10 -16.49
CA HIS A 574 8.40 1.41 -16.48
C HIS A 574 9.57 1.42 -15.52
N LEU A 575 9.52 0.65 -14.42
CA LEU A 575 10.67 0.47 -13.52
C LEU A 575 11.77 -0.33 -14.24
N VAL A 576 11.42 -1.47 -14.84
CA VAL A 576 12.36 -2.32 -15.58
C VAL A 576 13.08 -1.53 -16.69
N LYS A 577 12.35 -0.71 -17.45
CA LYS A 577 12.92 0.16 -18.50
C LYS A 577 13.97 1.16 -18.00
N VAL A 578 13.86 1.61 -16.74
CA VAL A 578 14.89 2.51 -16.13
C VAL A 578 16.25 1.80 -16.11
N PHE A 579 16.25 0.51 -15.76
CA PHE A 579 17.48 -0.28 -15.67
C PHE A 579 17.91 -0.85 -17.01
N ASP A 580 16.97 -1.21 -17.88
CA ASP A 580 17.27 -1.71 -19.23
C ASP A 580 18.03 -0.69 -20.09
N ALA A 581 17.91 0.59 -19.78
CA ALA A 581 18.68 1.66 -20.42
C ALA A 581 20.15 1.72 -19.95
N LEU A 582 20.54 0.93 -18.94
CA LEU A 582 21.88 0.93 -18.37
C LEU A 582 22.70 -0.26 -18.88
N PRO A 583 24.05 -0.14 -18.90
CA PRO A 583 24.93 -1.25 -19.22
C PRO A 583 24.73 -2.45 -18.28
N GLY A 584 24.95 -3.66 -18.77
CA GLY A 584 24.90 -4.90 -17.99
C GLY A 584 24.29 -6.06 -18.79
N ALA A 585 24.80 -7.26 -18.59
CA ALA A 585 24.34 -8.48 -19.26
C ALA A 585 23.02 -9.01 -18.68
N ASN A 586 22.74 -8.67 -17.42
CA ASN A 586 21.56 -9.10 -16.67
C ASN A 586 21.04 -7.97 -15.77
N MET A 587 19.88 -8.19 -15.13
CA MET A 587 19.25 -7.15 -14.29
C MET A 587 20.12 -6.76 -13.11
N THR A 588 20.85 -7.69 -12.51
CA THR A 588 21.76 -7.42 -11.39
C THR A 588 22.82 -6.40 -11.78
N GLU A 589 23.53 -6.63 -12.88
CA GLU A 589 24.57 -5.72 -13.37
C GLU A 589 24.02 -4.34 -13.76
N LYS A 590 22.84 -4.29 -14.37
CA LYS A 590 22.17 -3.03 -14.70
C LYS A 590 21.83 -2.23 -13.46
N VAL A 591 21.33 -2.89 -12.42
CA VAL A 591 21.02 -2.23 -11.14
C VAL A 591 22.28 -1.87 -10.37
N GLU A 592 23.35 -2.64 -10.44
CA GLU A 592 24.68 -2.24 -9.93
C GLU A 592 25.14 -0.93 -10.57
N ASN A 593 25.05 -0.84 -11.90
CA ASN A 593 25.42 0.38 -12.62
C ASN A 593 24.53 1.58 -12.27
N TYR A 594 23.26 1.34 -11.95
CA TYR A 594 22.39 2.38 -11.40
C TYR A 594 22.92 2.89 -10.07
N VAL A 595 23.27 2.00 -9.13
CA VAL A 595 23.76 2.35 -7.80
C VAL A 595 25.14 3.03 -7.86
N LEU A 596 26.05 2.53 -8.71
CA LEU A 596 27.32 3.19 -8.96
C LEU A 596 27.14 4.60 -9.50
N GLY A 597 26.15 4.81 -10.39
CA GLY A 597 25.76 6.12 -10.91
C GLY A 597 25.19 7.09 -9.88
N LEU A 598 24.79 6.60 -8.69
CA LEU A 598 24.39 7.42 -7.54
C LEU A 598 25.60 7.86 -6.68
N GLY A 599 26.79 7.40 -7.00
CA GLY A 599 28.04 7.72 -6.30
C GLY A 599 28.42 6.73 -5.20
N PHE A 600 27.82 5.53 -5.18
CA PHE A 600 28.28 4.41 -4.35
C PHE A 600 29.38 3.63 -5.05
N THR A 601 30.05 2.77 -4.30
CA THR A 601 31.17 1.96 -4.76
C THR A 601 30.77 0.48 -4.89
N LYS A 602 31.63 -0.33 -5.53
CA LYS A 602 31.48 -1.78 -5.52
C LYS A 602 31.60 -2.38 -4.12
N ASP A 603 32.40 -1.74 -3.25
CA ASP A 603 32.55 -2.18 -1.87
C ASP A 603 31.25 -1.94 -1.06
N ASP A 604 30.52 -0.86 -1.33
CA ASP A 604 29.20 -0.62 -0.73
C ASP A 604 28.20 -1.72 -1.15
N ILE A 605 28.20 -2.11 -2.42
CA ILE A 605 27.36 -3.21 -2.92
C ILE A 605 27.78 -4.55 -2.29
N ALA A 606 29.07 -4.80 -2.18
CA ALA A 606 29.59 -5.99 -1.52
C ALA A 606 29.22 -6.03 -0.02
N LYS A 607 29.25 -4.88 0.65
CA LYS A 607 28.79 -4.73 2.04
C LYS A 607 27.31 -5.08 2.18
N LEU A 608 26.43 -4.55 1.32
CA LEU A 608 25.00 -4.93 1.31
C LEU A 608 24.82 -6.45 1.18
N ARG A 609 25.57 -7.05 0.26
CA ARG A 609 25.53 -8.50 0.02
C ARG A 609 26.01 -9.31 1.22
N ALA A 610 27.05 -8.84 1.91
CA ALA A 610 27.55 -9.48 3.13
C ALA A 610 26.51 -9.41 4.27
N ILE A 611 25.77 -8.32 4.38
CA ILE A 611 24.70 -8.17 5.36
C ILE A 611 23.52 -9.08 5.03
N MET A 612 23.10 -9.15 3.77
CA MET A 612 21.80 -9.69 3.39
C MET A 612 21.83 -11.11 2.79
N LEU A 613 22.98 -11.66 2.40
CA LEU A 613 23.11 -13.03 1.87
C LEU A 613 23.72 -13.98 2.90
N GLU A 614 23.16 -15.20 2.99
CA GLU A 614 23.63 -16.32 3.84
C GLU A 614 23.90 -17.58 3.01
#